data_bf2c345834a98688e71ce331daf7971f
#
_entry.id   bf2c345834a98688e71ce331daf7971f
#
_cell.length_a   1.000
_cell.length_b   1.000
_cell.length_c   1.000
_cell.angle_alpha   90.00
_cell.angle_beta   90.00
_cell.angle_gamma   90.00
#
_symmetry.space_group_name_H-M   'P 1'
#
loop_
_entity.id
_entity.type
_entity.pdbx_description
1 polymer ?
#
loop_
_entity_poly.entity_id
_entity_poly.type
_entity_poly.pdbx_seq_one_letter_code
_entity_poly.pdbx_strand_id
1 'polypeptide(L)'
;PLLPYTALVRPKSPLPRALTLIEQPTSGSLQIAGTEVNGASKAERKQLRRDVQMVFQSPYASLNPRQKVGDQLAEPLLINTSLSKAERREKVQKMMEQVGLRPEHYQRYPHMFSGGQRQRIALARAMMLQPKVLVADEPTSALDVSIQAQVLNLFMDLQQQFGTGYVFISHNLAVVRHVADQ
;
A
#
# COMPACT_ATOMS: atom_id res chain seq x y z
N PRO A 1 -10.16 -6.39 -20.19
CA PRO A 1 -10.01 -6.20 -18.75
C PRO A 1 -8.81 -7.03 -18.31
N LEU A 2 -7.74 -6.35 -17.87
CA LEU A 2 -6.58 -7.01 -17.27
C LEU A 2 -7.03 -7.52 -15.92
N LEU A 3 -6.99 -8.83 -15.71
CA LEU A 3 -7.19 -9.44 -14.40
C LEU A 3 -6.09 -8.91 -13.46
N PRO A 4 -6.40 -8.65 -12.18
CA PRO A 4 -5.39 -8.26 -11.22
C PRO A 4 -4.38 -9.41 -11.06
N TYR A 5 -3.13 -9.18 -11.47
CA TYR A 5 -2.06 -10.15 -11.31
C TYR A 5 -1.37 -9.98 -9.96
N THR A 6 -1.11 -11.10 -9.29
CA THR A 6 -0.22 -11.15 -8.13
C THR A 6 1.11 -11.75 -8.54
N ALA A 7 2.20 -11.02 -8.38
CA ALA A 7 3.54 -11.53 -8.60
C ALA A 7 4.24 -11.78 -7.26
N LEU A 8 4.92 -12.91 -7.15
CA LEU A 8 5.64 -13.34 -5.96
C LEU A 8 7.15 -13.18 -6.16
N VAL A 9 7.81 -12.51 -5.24
CA VAL A 9 9.25 -12.20 -5.31
C VAL A 9 9.94 -12.60 -4.02
N ARG A 10 11.18 -13.12 -4.12
CA ARG A 10 12.00 -13.46 -2.94
C ARG A 10 12.40 -12.20 -2.17
N PRO A 11 12.40 -12.24 -0.80
CA PRO A 11 12.87 -11.14 0.04
C PRO A 11 14.35 -10.82 -0.21
N LYS A 12 14.76 -9.58 0.05
CA LYS A 12 16.10 -8.98 -0.19
C LYS A 12 16.42 -8.64 -1.65
N SER A 13 15.44 -8.63 -2.54
CA SER A 13 15.65 -8.11 -3.89
C SER A 13 15.64 -6.57 -3.88
N PRO A 14 16.48 -5.87 -4.66
CA PRO A 14 16.37 -4.44 -4.91
C PRO A 14 15.10 -4.09 -5.71
N LEU A 15 14.39 -5.10 -6.19
CA LEU A 15 13.20 -4.97 -7.02
C LEU A 15 12.08 -4.12 -6.38
N PRO A 16 11.67 -4.28 -5.10
CA PRO A 16 10.65 -3.42 -4.50
C PRO A 16 11.00 -1.94 -4.54
N ARG A 17 12.28 -1.61 -4.32
CA ARG A 17 12.77 -0.22 -4.31
C ARG A 17 12.82 0.35 -5.74
N ALA A 18 13.13 -0.46 -6.73
CA ALA A 18 13.07 -0.07 -8.13
C ALA A 18 11.61 0.11 -8.60
N LEU A 19 10.71 -0.82 -8.26
CA LEU A 19 9.29 -0.72 -8.61
C LEU A 19 8.62 0.52 -8.02
N THR A 20 9.00 0.90 -6.81
CA THR A 20 8.46 2.11 -6.15
C THR A 20 9.20 3.40 -6.49
N LEU A 21 10.15 3.34 -7.44
CA LEU A 21 10.95 4.48 -7.90
C LEU A 21 11.78 5.15 -6.78
N ILE A 22 12.09 4.39 -5.72
CA ILE A 22 13.01 4.81 -4.65
C ILE A 22 14.45 4.71 -5.15
N GLU A 23 14.76 3.65 -5.92
CA GLU A 23 16.05 3.44 -6.56
C GLU A 23 15.88 3.27 -8.08
N GLN A 24 16.87 3.69 -8.84
CA GLN A 24 16.89 3.45 -10.28
C GLN A 24 17.47 2.04 -10.55
N PRO A 25 16.93 1.30 -11.54
CA PRO A 25 17.54 0.05 -11.97
C PRO A 25 18.97 0.28 -12.45
N THR A 26 19.90 -0.55 -12.02
CA THR A 26 21.31 -0.46 -12.43
C THR A 26 21.50 -0.87 -13.89
N SER A 27 20.64 -1.78 -14.39
CA SER A 27 20.64 -2.27 -15.78
C SER A 27 19.26 -2.87 -16.11
N GLY A 28 18.98 -3.05 -17.40
CA GLY A 28 17.70 -3.56 -17.87
C GLY A 28 16.66 -2.47 -18.10
N SER A 29 15.45 -2.85 -18.48
CA SER A 29 14.31 -1.97 -18.68
C SER A 29 13.22 -2.30 -17.67
N LEU A 30 12.54 -1.27 -17.16
CA LEU A 30 11.41 -1.39 -16.25
C LEU A 30 10.24 -0.61 -16.80
N GLN A 31 9.15 -1.31 -17.09
CA GLN A 31 7.88 -0.70 -17.51
C GLN A 31 6.83 -0.87 -16.42
N ILE A 32 6.14 0.21 -16.09
CA ILE A 32 5.05 0.23 -15.13
C ILE A 32 3.83 0.85 -15.81
N ALA A 33 2.73 0.10 -15.84
CA ALA A 33 1.49 0.53 -16.50
C ALA A 33 1.71 1.04 -17.94
N GLY A 34 2.64 0.40 -18.69
CA GLY A 34 2.98 0.77 -20.06
C GLY A 34 3.96 1.93 -20.22
N THR A 35 4.42 2.53 -19.12
CA THR A 35 5.40 3.62 -19.14
C THR A 35 6.79 3.10 -18.80
N GLU A 36 7.79 3.38 -19.65
CA GLU A 36 9.20 3.06 -19.37
C GLU A 36 9.74 3.98 -18.28
N VAL A 37 10.32 3.38 -17.22
CA VAL A 37 10.83 4.11 -16.04
C VAL A 37 12.17 4.79 -16.34
N ASN A 38 13.02 4.11 -17.16
CA ASN A 38 14.38 4.55 -17.47
C ASN A 38 14.33 5.72 -18.40
N GLY A 39 13.95 6.69 -18.44
CA GLY A 39 13.83 7.81 -19.38
C GLY A 39 12.59 8.66 -19.14
N ALA A 40 11.80 8.25 -18.15
CA ALA A 40 10.59 8.97 -17.79
C ALA A 40 10.87 10.42 -17.36
N SER A 41 10.12 11.34 -17.92
CA SER A 41 10.12 12.75 -17.57
C SER A 41 9.70 12.97 -16.10
N LYS A 42 9.93 14.15 -15.57
CA LYS A 42 9.52 14.51 -14.21
C LYS A 42 8.01 14.37 -13.99
N ALA A 43 7.20 14.66 -15.01
CA ALA A 43 5.74 14.52 -14.96
C ALA A 43 5.32 13.06 -14.94
N GLU A 44 5.89 12.23 -15.82
CA GLU A 44 5.65 10.78 -15.85
C GLU A 44 6.08 10.09 -14.54
N ARG A 45 7.24 10.44 -13.99
CA ARG A 45 7.68 9.93 -12.69
C ARG A 45 6.73 10.33 -11.55
N LYS A 46 6.17 11.53 -11.60
CA LYS A 46 5.15 11.95 -10.62
C LYS A 46 3.89 11.10 -10.75
N GLN A 47 3.46 10.80 -11.98
CA GLN A 47 2.31 9.94 -12.21
C GLN A 47 2.60 8.49 -11.79
N LEU A 48 3.75 7.94 -12.15
CA LEU A 48 4.17 6.59 -11.76
C LEU A 48 4.18 6.41 -10.23
N ARG A 49 4.64 7.42 -9.48
CA ARG A 49 4.60 7.40 -8.01
C ARG A 49 3.19 7.39 -7.42
N ARG A 50 2.20 7.85 -8.16
CA ARG A 50 0.77 7.73 -7.77
C ARG A 50 0.24 6.35 -8.11
N ASP A 51 0.66 5.82 -9.27
CA ASP A 51 0.21 4.54 -9.79
C ASP A 51 0.83 3.34 -9.06
N VAL A 52 2.00 3.53 -8.42
CA VAL A 52 2.68 2.50 -7.62
C VAL A 52 2.82 2.96 -6.19
N GLN A 53 2.28 2.19 -5.27
CA GLN A 53 2.40 2.43 -3.83
C GLN A 53 3.03 1.23 -3.13
N MET A 54 3.51 1.42 -1.90
CA MET A 54 4.19 0.38 -1.14
C MET A 54 3.66 0.28 0.28
N VAL A 55 3.51 -0.96 0.75
CA VAL A 55 3.32 -1.29 2.16
C VAL A 55 4.58 -1.99 2.66
N PHE A 56 5.23 -1.39 3.65
CA PHE A 56 6.48 -1.88 4.22
C PHE A 56 6.25 -2.96 5.29
N GLN A 57 7.27 -3.78 5.52
CA GLN A 57 7.30 -4.84 6.51
C GLN A 57 6.93 -4.36 7.93
N SER A 58 7.43 -3.20 8.33
CA SER A 58 7.15 -2.62 9.65
C SER A 58 6.17 -1.45 9.58
N PRO A 59 4.93 -1.63 10.06
CA PRO A 59 3.99 -0.53 10.14
C PRO A 59 4.44 0.57 11.11
N TYR A 60 5.29 0.23 12.09
CA TYR A 60 5.88 1.18 13.03
C TYR A 60 6.80 2.19 12.35
N ALA A 61 7.59 1.75 11.36
CA ALA A 61 8.49 2.61 10.62
C ALA A 61 7.80 3.46 9.56
N SER A 62 6.61 3.03 9.11
CA SER A 62 5.86 3.69 8.04
C SER A 62 4.90 4.78 8.52
N LEU A 63 4.57 4.81 9.83
CA LEU A 63 3.62 5.76 10.41
C LEU A 63 4.35 6.76 11.32
N ASN A 64 4.07 8.05 11.14
CA ASN A 64 4.62 9.08 12.01
C ASN A 64 3.92 9.07 13.38
N PRO A 65 4.62 8.77 14.49
CA PRO A 65 4.00 8.66 15.82
C PRO A 65 3.46 9.99 16.36
N ARG A 66 3.88 11.12 15.79
CA ARG A 66 3.50 12.48 16.21
C ARG A 66 2.33 13.06 15.41
N GLN A 67 1.83 12.34 14.42
CA GLN A 67 0.69 12.78 13.59
C GLN A 67 -0.51 11.89 13.84
N LYS A 68 -1.71 12.46 13.78
CA LYS A 68 -2.97 11.72 13.87
C LYS A 68 -3.15 10.84 12.63
N VAL A 69 -3.80 9.69 12.81
CA VAL A 69 -4.03 8.74 11.73
C VAL A 69 -4.77 9.37 10.55
N GLY A 70 -5.83 10.14 10.82
CA GLY A 70 -6.58 10.79 9.76
C GLY A 70 -5.75 11.77 8.92
N ASP A 71 -4.82 12.49 9.55
CA ASP A 71 -3.95 13.43 8.83
C ASP A 71 -2.94 12.69 7.95
N GLN A 72 -2.39 11.57 8.44
CA GLN A 72 -1.48 10.72 7.67
C GLN A 72 -2.18 10.07 6.47
N LEU A 73 -3.43 9.66 6.62
CA LEU A 73 -4.23 9.11 5.52
C LEU A 73 -4.61 10.21 4.50
N ALA A 74 -4.81 11.45 4.95
CA ALA A 74 -5.11 12.59 4.06
C ALA A 74 -3.89 13.10 3.29
N GLU A 75 -2.67 12.84 3.77
CA GLU A 75 -1.42 13.36 3.19
C GLU A 75 -1.23 12.98 1.70
N PRO A 76 -1.41 11.72 1.26
CA PRO A 76 -1.33 11.38 -0.16
C PRO A 76 -2.31 12.18 -1.03
N LEU A 77 -3.52 12.40 -0.55
CA LEU A 77 -4.52 13.21 -1.26
C LEU A 77 -4.13 14.69 -1.30
N LEU A 78 -3.61 15.23 -0.20
CA LEU A 78 -3.16 16.62 -0.12
C LEU A 78 -2.08 16.94 -1.15
N ILE A 79 -1.11 16.04 -1.32
CA ILE A 79 0.04 16.24 -2.21
C ILE A 79 -0.33 16.01 -3.68
N ASN A 80 -1.26 15.10 -3.94
CA ASN A 80 -1.50 14.59 -5.29
C ASN A 80 -2.83 15.02 -5.92
N THR A 81 -3.70 15.72 -5.20
CA THR A 81 -5.03 16.13 -5.68
C THR A 81 -5.34 17.58 -5.34
N SER A 82 -6.32 18.15 -6.01
CA SER A 82 -6.86 19.48 -5.71
C SER A 82 -8.08 19.46 -4.77
N LEU A 83 -8.36 18.32 -4.11
CA LEU A 83 -9.49 18.15 -3.22
C LEU A 83 -9.46 19.13 -2.04
N SER A 84 -10.60 19.66 -1.66
CA SER A 84 -10.78 20.46 -0.46
C SER A 84 -10.51 19.63 0.81
N LYS A 85 -10.34 20.31 1.94
CA LYS A 85 -10.16 19.62 3.24
C LYS A 85 -11.36 18.73 3.59
N ALA A 86 -12.57 19.15 3.26
CA ALA A 86 -13.79 18.38 3.53
C ALA A 86 -13.83 17.10 2.69
N GLU A 87 -13.60 17.21 1.38
CA GLU A 87 -13.58 16.05 0.48
C GLU A 87 -12.46 15.05 0.83
N ARG A 88 -11.27 15.54 1.22
CA ARG A 88 -10.20 14.64 1.70
C ARG A 88 -10.63 13.89 2.96
N ARG A 89 -11.27 14.57 3.91
CA ARG A 89 -11.75 13.95 5.15
C ARG A 89 -12.80 12.87 4.87
N GLU A 90 -13.73 13.12 3.99
CA GLU A 90 -14.74 12.15 3.57
C GLU A 90 -14.09 10.88 2.95
N LYS A 91 -13.17 11.08 2.00
CA LYS A 91 -12.42 9.97 1.39
C LYS A 91 -11.62 9.17 2.42
N VAL A 92 -10.99 9.84 3.38
CA VAL A 92 -10.26 9.17 4.47
C VAL A 92 -11.19 8.36 5.33
N GLN A 93 -12.34 8.91 5.73
CA GLN A 93 -13.32 8.18 6.56
C GLN A 93 -13.84 6.94 5.82
N LYS A 94 -14.18 7.06 4.55
CA LYS A 94 -14.60 5.92 3.72
C LYS A 94 -13.51 4.84 3.63
N MET A 95 -12.26 5.22 3.41
CA MET A 95 -11.14 4.26 3.39
C MET A 95 -10.94 3.60 4.77
N MET A 96 -11.07 4.37 5.86
CA MET A 96 -10.99 3.80 7.21
C MET A 96 -12.06 2.74 7.45
N GLU A 97 -13.29 2.97 7.03
CA GLU A 97 -14.37 1.97 7.10
C GLU A 97 -14.03 0.71 6.30
N GLN A 98 -13.51 0.86 5.09
CA GLN A 98 -13.12 -0.26 4.22
C GLN A 98 -12.04 -1.14 4.84
N VAL A 99 -11.12 -0.57 5.63
CA VAL A 99 -10.10 -1.35 6.35
C VAL A 99 -10.53 -1.77 7.76
N GLY A 100 -11.80 -1.59 8.12
CA GLY A 100 -12.37 -1.99 9.42
C GLY A 100 -11.93 -1.11 10.59
N LEU A 101 -11.61 0.16 10.33
CA LEU A 101 -11.34 1.16 11.36
C LEU A 101 -12.58 2.01 11.62
N ARG A 102 -12.77 2.43 12.87
CA ARG A 102 -13.90 3.26 13.29
C ARG A 102 -13.66 4.74 13.00
N PRO A 103 -14.71 5.56 12.77
CA PRO A 103 -14.57 7.00 12.51
C PRO A 103 -13.81 7.78 13.59
N GLU A 104 -13.98 7.41 14.88
CA GLU A 104 -13.28 8.03 16.00
C GLU A 104 -11.76 7.79 15.98
N HIS A 105 -11.30 6.78 15.26
CA HIS A 105 -9.87 6.49 15.06
C HIS A 105 -9.15 7.58 14.26
N TYR A 106 -9.87 8.42 13.52
CA TYR A 106 -9.32 9.55 12.77
C TYR A 106 -8.45 10.47 13.64
N GLN A 107 -8.88 10.74 14.87
CA GLN A 107 -8.22 11.67 15.80
C GLN A 107 -7.14 11.02 16.66
N ARG A 108 -6.96 9.69 16.59
CA ARG A 108 -5.99 8.96 17.38
C ARG A 108 -4.60 8.96 16.76
N TYR A 109 -3.60 8.73 17.59
CA TYR A 109 -2.19 8.58 17.17
C TYR A 109 -1.84 7.10 16.96
N PRO A 110 -0.84 6.78 16.12
CA PRO A 110 -0.47 5.40 15.80
C PRO A 110 -0.15 4.52 17.01
N HIS A 111 0.45 5.07 18.06
CA HIS A 111 0.78 4.32 19.29
C HIS A 111 -0.46 3.81 20.05
N MET A 112 -1.65 4.32 19.76
CA MET A 112 -2.91 3.89 20.39
C MET A 112 -3.56 2.68 19.71
N PHE A 113 -2.86 2.05 18.74
CA PHE A 113 -3.39 0.96 17.93
C PHE A 113 -2.56 -0.32 18.10
N SER A 114 -3.22 -1.47 17.97
CA SER A 114 -2.54 -2.77 17.89
C SER A 114 -1.70 -2.91 16.61
N GLY A 115 -0.82 -3.90 16.55
CA GLY A 115 0.00 -4.18 15.37
C GLY A 115 -0.83 -4.38 14.11
N GLY A 116 -1.88 -5.21 14.18
CA GLY A 116 -2.79 -5.45 13.05
C GLY A 116 -3.57 -4.20 12.63
N GLN A 117 -4.00 -3.36 13.58
CA GLN A 117 -4.65 -2.09 13.26
C GLN A 117 -3.69 -1.11 12.58
N ARG A 118 -2.43 -1.04 13.01
CA ARG A 118 -1.41 -0.21 12.33
C ARG A 118 -1.12 -0.71 10.92
N GLN A 119 -1.13 -2.02 10.70
CA GLN A 119 -0.98 -2.58 9.36
C GLN A 119 -2.16 -2.19 8.46
N ARG A 120 -3.39 -2.21 8.98
CA ARG A 120 -4.59 -1.73 8.27
C ARG A 120 -4.48 -0.23 7.93
N ILE A 121 -3.93 0.59 8.83
CA ILE A 121 -3.67 2.02 8.59
C ILE A 121 -2.63 2.21 7.49
N ALA A 122 -1.52 1.44 7.51
CA ALA A 122 -0.49 1.51 6.48
C ALA A 122 -1.04 1.09 5.10
N LEU A 123 -1.85 0.04 5.05
CA LEU A 123 -2.55 -0.39 3.84
C LEU A 123 -3.53 0.68 3.35
N ALA A 124 -4.37 1.23 4.24
CA ALA A 124 -5.29 2.32 3.91
C ALA A 124 -4.55 3.51 3.29
N ARG A 125 -3.43 3.93 3.89
CA ARG A 125 -2.59 5.03 3.38
C ARG A 125 -2.10 4.77 1.96
N ALA A 126 -1.62 3.57 1.68
CA ALA A 126 -1.16 3.18 0.35
C ALA A 126 -2.32 3.16 -0.68
N MET A 127 -3.52 2.75 -0.25
CA MET A 127 -4.70 2.68 -1.12
C MET A 127 -5.42 4.02 -1.33
N MET A 128 -5.06 5.11 -0.61
CA MET A 128 -5.74 6.41 -0.73
C MET A 128 -5.73 6.99 -2.14
N LEU A 129 -4.71 6.70 -2.93
CA LEU A 129 -4.58 7.14 -4.33
C LEU A 129 -5.15 6.14 -5.34
N GLN A 130 -5.70 5.01 -4.88
CA GLN A 130 -6.18 3.91 -5.72
C GLN A 130 -5.12 3.52 -6.77
N PRO A 131 -3.94 3.03 -6.31
CA PRO A 131 -2.83 2.73 -7.20
C PRO A 131 -3.16 1.60 -8.16
N LYS A 132 -2.50 1.59 -9.34
CA LYS A 132 -2.58 0.47 -10.27
C LYS A 132 -1.80 -0.74 -9.76
N VAL A 133 -0.70 -0.49 -9.04
CA VAL A 133 0.18 -1.52 -8.47
C VAL A 133 0.47 -1.22 -7.01
N LEU A 134 0.28 -2.21 -6.15
CA LEU A 134 0.67 -2.18 -4.74
C LEU A 134 1.79 -3.19 -4.51
N VAL A 135 2.94 -2.70 -4.05
CA VAL A 135 4.06 -3.53 -3.63
C VAL A 135 3.93 -3.77 -2.12
N ALA A 136 3.76 -5.01 -1.72
CA ALA A 136 3.63 -5.42 -0.32
C ALA A 136 4.86 -6.21 0.10
N ASP A 137 5.75 -5.58 0.87
CA ASP A 137 7.01 -6.18 1.34
C ASP A 137 6.83 -6.77 2.74
N GLU A 138 6.69 -8.09 2.81
CA GLU A 138 6.44 -8.86 4.03
C GLU A 138 5.35 -8.25 4.95
N PRO A 139 4.19 -7.87 4.43
CA PRO A 139 3.24 -6.98 5.12
C PRO A 139 2.61 -7.58 6.38
N THR A 140 2.81 -8.87 6.64
CA THR A 140 2.22 -9.57 7.79
C THR A 140 3.24 -10.30 8.65
N SER A 141 4.55 -10.21 8.34
CA SER A 141 5.60 -11.00 9.02
C SER A 141 5.75 -10.68 10.52
N ALA A 142 5.36 -9.49 10.95
CA ALA A 142 5.42 -9.04 12.35
C ALA A 142 4.10 -9.24 13.14
N LEU A 143 3.14 -9.99 12.57
CA LEU A 143 1.81 -10.19 13.16
C LEU A 143 1.61 -11.64 13.58
N ASP A 144 0.77 -11.85 14.60
CA ASP A 144 0.30 -13.18 14.99
C ASP A 144 -0.50 -13.85 13.88
N VAL A 145 -0.48 -15.18 13.81
CA VAL A 145 -1.08 -15.97 12.71
C VAL A 145 -2.56 -15.64 12.48
N SER A 146 -3.35 -15.47 13.55
CA SER A 146 -4.77 -15.13 13.45
C SER A 146 -5.00 -13.73 12.86
N ILE A 147 -4.14 -12.78 13.20
CA ILE A 147 -4.18 -11.41 12.68
C ILE A 147 -3.65 -11.36 11.26
N GLN A 148 -2.63 -12.18 10.93
CA GLN A 148 -2.13 -12.31 9.55
C GLN A 148 -3.26 -12.66 8.59
N ALA A 149 -4.04 -13.71 8.88
CA ALA A 149 -5.15 -14.15 8.02
C ALA A 149 -6.17 -13.01 7.78
N GLN A 150 -6.53 -12.28 8.83
CA GLN A 150 -7.46 -11.14 8.69
C GLN A 150 -6.92 -10.02 7.82
N VAL A 151 -5.60 -9.71 7.96
CA VAL A 151 -4.97 -8.67 7.16
C VAL A 151 -4.81 -9.13 5.70
N LEU A 152 -4.47 -10.41 5.45
CA LEU A 152 -4.39 -10.95 4.10
C LEU A 152 -5.74 -10.92 3.40
N ASN A 153 -6.82 -11.33 4.06
CA ASN A 153 -8.17 -11.24 3.49
C ASN A 153 -8.50 -9.79 3.14
N LEU A 154 -8.15 -8.83 4.00
CA LEU A 154 -8.34 -7.41 3.69
C LEU A 154 -7.55 -6.96 2.45
N PHE A 155 -6.32 -7.47 2.23
CA PHE A 155 -5.58 -7.20 0.99
C PHE A 155 -6.37 -7.68 -0.23
N MET A 156 -6.93 -8.91 -0.16
CA MET A 156 -7.70 -9.50 -1.27
C MET A 156 -9.01 -8.74 -1.53
N ASP A 157 -9.74 -8.36 -0.47
CA ASP A 157 -10.97 -7.57 -0.59
C ASP A 157 -10.71 -6.23 -1.29
N LEU A 158 -9.65 -5.53 -0.89
CA LEU A 158 -9.27 -4.25 -1.52
C LEU A 158 -8.76 -4.44 -2.96
N GLN A 159 -8.08 -5.56 -3.25
CA GLN A 159 -7.66 -5.90 -4.61
C GLN A 159 -8.86 -6.05 -5.54
N GLN A 160 -9.85 -6.82 -5.13
CA GLN A 160 -11.09 -7.01 -5.90
C GLN A 160 -11.87 -5.70 -6.06
N GLN A 161 -11.98 -4.93 -4.98
CA GLN A 161 -12.73 -3.69 -4.98
C GLN A 161 -12.13 -2.61 -5.88
N PHE A 162 -10.81 -2.48 -5.92
CA PHE A 162 -10.11 -1.41 -6.64
C PHE A 162 -9.45 -1.87 -7.94
N GLY A 163 -9.39 -3.17 -8.22
CA GLY A 163 -8.71 -3.70 -9.40
C GLY A 163 -7.21 -3.46 -9.39
N THR A 164 -6.59 -3.33 -8.21
CA THR A 164 -5.16 -3.06 -8.04
C THR A 164 -4.35 -4.34 -8.25
N GLY A 165 -3.33 -4.31 -9.09
CA GLY A 165 -2.35 -5.40 -9.20
C GLY A 165 -1.43 -5.44 -8.00
N TYR A 166 -1.14 -6.63 -7.45
CA TYR A 166 -0.26 -6.77 -6.30
C TYR A 166 1.07 -7.43 -6.66
N VAL A 167 2.16 -6.87 -6.13
CA VAL A 167 3.47 -7.52 -6.05
C VAL A 167 3.71 -7.88 -4.59
N PHE A 168 3.50 -9.14 -4.25
CA PHE A 168 3.57 -9.64 -2.88
C PHE A 168 4.92 -10.28 -2.62
N ILE A 169 5.65 -9.81 -1.62
CA ILE A 169 6.96 -10.33 -1.21
C ILE A 169 6.77 -11.01 0.14
N SER A 170 7.06 -12.31 0.21
CA SER A 170 6.97 -13.08 1.44
C SER A 170 7.96 -14.25 1.43
N HIS A 171 8.51 -14.55 2.60
CA HIS A 171 9.27 -15.78 2.83
C HIS A 171 8.38 -16.91 3.43
N ASN A 172 7.14 -16.61 3.78
CA ASN A 172 6.20 -17.56 4.35
C ASN A 172 5.36 -18.21 3.23
N LEU A 173 5.61 -19.49 2.96
CA LEU A 173 4.91 -20.26 1.93
C LEU A 173 3.39 -20.35 2.15
N ALA A 174 2.91 -20.35 3.40
CA ALA A 174 1.48 -20.37 3.69
C ALA A 174 0.81 -19.06 3.25
N VAL A 175 1.47 -17.92 3.45
CA VAL A 175 1.02 -16.61 2.95
C VAL A 175 0.99 -16.60 1.43
N VAL A 176 2.08 -17.10 0.80
CA VAL A 176 2.18 -17.19 -0.66
C VAL A 176 1.04 -18.00 -1.24
N ARG A 177 0.76 -19.19 -0.69
CA ARG A 177 -0.33 -20.06 -1.13
C ARG A 177 -1.68 -19.38 -0.98
N HIS A 178 -1.95 -18.75 0.16
CA HIS A 178 -3.21 -18.06 0.42
C HIS A 178 -3.51 -16.93 -0.58
N VAL A 179 -2.46 -16.21 -1.03
CA VAL A 179 -2.61 -15.08 -1.96
C VAL A 179 -2.59 -15.53 -3.43
N ALA A 180 -1.95 -16.66 -3.76
CA ALA A 180 -1.79 -17.15 -5.13
C ALA A 180 -2.96 -18.00 -5.62
N ASP A 181 -3.73 -18.63 -4.72
CA ASP A 181 -4.84 -19.53 -5.06
C ASP A 181 -6.16 -18.77 -5.33
N GLN A 182 -6.13 -17.46 -5.45
CA GLN A 182 -7.23 -16.58 -5.81
C GLN A 182 -6.84 -15.69 -7.00
#